data_8865276f9bbd31ced0d2c09d1b01acef
#
_entry.id   8865276f9bbd31ced0d2c09d1b01acef
#
_cell.length_a   1.000
_cell.length_b   1.000
_cell.length_c   1.000
_cell.angle_alpha   90.00
_cell.angle_beta   90.00
_cell.angle_gamma   90.00
#
_symmetry.space_group_name_H-M   'P 1'
#
loop_
_entity.id
_entity.type
_entity.pdbx_description
1 polymer ?
#
loop_
_entity_poly.entity_id
_entity_poly.type
_entity_poly.pdbx_seq_one_letter_code
_entity_poly.pdbx_strand_id
1 'polypeptide(L)'
;MKILLVIVRSKVKKMFRETILSIFEDIWPMLFICLVIIVSLRIVYLIKNKIKFIFYKEMIMLGFIIYVMALFRVVTFQDVSWSSSNFIPFEEMFRYEFGTKLFYKNVVGNMLMFVPYGFFIAYFLKTKKPWLVLLLTTLVSITIEITQLLIGRVFDVDDIILNIVGGLLGYVL
;
A
#
# COMPACT_ATOMS: atom_id res chain seq x y z
N MET A 1 -16.06 -26.65 -16.58
CA MET A 1 -14.84 -26.06 -16.00
C MET A 1 -14.50 -24.66 -16.58
N LYS A 2 -14.40 -24.45 -17.91
CA LYS A 2 -14.10 -23.13 -18.51
C LYS A 2 -15.11 -22.03 -18.18
N ILE A 3 -16.42 -22.31 -18.22
CA ILE A 3 -17.49 -21.32 -17.92
C ILE A 3 -17.42 -20.84 -16.46
N LEU A 4 -17.18 -21.74 -15.51
CA LEU A 4 -17.03 -21.40 -14.10
C LEU A 4 -15.83 -20.46 -13.86
N LEU A 5 -14.71 -20.73 -14.52
CA LEU A 5 -13.52 -19.87 -14.49
C LEU A 5 -13.78 -18.45 -15.04
N VAL A 6 -14.55 -18.33 -16.12
CA VAL A 6 -14.91 -17.04 -16.69
C VAL A 6 -15.82 -16.27 -15.75
N ILE A 7 -16.81 -16.93 -15.14
CA ILE A 7 -17.73 -16.30 -14.16
C ILE A 7 -16.97 -15.82 -12.92
N VAL A 8 -16.08 -16.66 -12.38
CA VAL A 8 -15.25 -16.31 -11.21
C VAL A 8 -14.35 -15.11 -11.55
N ARG A 9 -13.67 -15.13 -12.71
CA ARG A 9 -12.80 -14.04 -13.17
C ARG A 9 -13.57 -12.73 -13.35
N SER A 10 -14.78 -12.77 -13.92
CA SER A 10 -15.62 -11.57 -14.09
C SER A 10 -16.09 -11.01 -12.74
N LYS A 11 -16.48 -11.89 -11.81
CA LYS A 11 -16.93 -11.52 -10.46
C LYS A 11 -15.79 -10.90 -9.63
N VAL A 12 -14.59 -11.47 -9.69
CA VAL A 12 -13.38 -10.92 -9.04
C VAL A 12 -13.02 -9.55 -9.63
N LYS A 13 -13.05 -9.40 -10.97
CA LYS A 13 -12.76 -8.12 -11.62
C LYS A 13 -13.79 -7.04 -11.25
N LYS A 14 -15.08 -7.39 -11.19
CA LYS A 14 -16.14 -6.47 -10.79
C LYS A 14 -15.94 -6.03 -9.33
N MET A 15 -15.72 -6.97 -8.42
CA MET A 15 -15.48 -6.71 -7.01
C MET A 15 -14.25 -5.81 -6.80
N PHE A 16 -13.14 -6.11 -7.47
CA PHE A 16 -11.92 -5.31 -7.38
C PHE A 16 -12.13 -3.87 -7.86
N ARG A 17 -12.87 -3.72 -8.99
CA ARG A 17 -13.25 -2.39 -9.50
C ARG A 17 -14.13 -1.62 -8.51
N GLU A 18 -15.14 -2.23 -7.93
CA GLU A 18 -16.05 -1.59 -6.96
C GLU A 18 -15.29 -1.17 -5.69
N THR A 19 -14.38 -2.01 -5.20
CA THR A 19 -13.52 -1.67 -4.05
C THR A 19 -12.60 -0.48 -4.37
N ILE A 20 -11.97 -0.45 -5.55
CA ILE A 20 -11.13 0.68 -5.94
C ILE A 20 -11.95 1.96 -6.08
N LEU A 21 -13.14 1.88 -6.68
CA LEU A 21 -14.00 3.05 -6.85
C LEU A 21 -14.48 3.60 -5.51
N SER A 22 -14.91 2.76 -4.58
CA SER A 22 -15.34 3.21 -3.24
C SER A 22 -14.20 3.86 -2.46
N ILE A 23 -12.99 3.27 -2.50
CA ILE A 23 -11.80 3.87 -1.91
C ILE A 23 -11.52 5.24 -2.55
N PHE A 24 -11.64 5.35 -3.86
CA PHE A 24 -11.41 6.62 -4.56
C PHE A 24 -12.45 7.67 -4.20
N GLU A 25 -13.74 7.33 -4.17
CA GLU A 25 -14.83 8.23 -3.81
C GLU A 25 -14.69 8.81 -2.41
N ASP A 26 -14.23 8.00 -1.45
CA ASP A 26 -14.01 8.43 -0.07
C ASP A 26 -12.81 9.35 0.10
N ILE A 27 -11.79 9.20 -0.73
CA ILE A 27 -10.49 9.87 -0.55
C ILE A 27 -10.34 11.09 -1.45
N TRP A 28 -11.02 11.13 -2.61
CA TRP A 28 -10.73 12.14 -3.62
C TRP A 28 -10.79 13.59 -3.12
N PRO A 29 -11.70 14.02 -2.20
CA PRO A 29 -11.69 15.40 -1.75
C PRO A 29 -10.43 15.74 -0.96
N MET A 30 -10.02 14.83 -0.07
CA MET A 30 -8.79 15.00 0.70
C MET A 30 -7.56 14.95 -0.19
N LEU A 31 -7.51 13.98 -1.13
CA LEU A 31 -6.44 13.88 -2.13
C LEU A 31 -6.32 15.15 -2.94
N PHE A 32 -7.44 15.71 -3.41
CA PHE A 32 -7.42 16.91 -4.22
C PHE A 32 -6.86 18.12 -3.47
N ILE A 33 -7.30 18.36 -2.23
CA ILE A 33 -6.81 19.45 -1.38
C ILE A 33 -5.32 19.29 -1.11
N CYS A 34 -4.89 18.11 -0.66
CA CYS A 34 -3.48 17.83 -0.38
C CYS A 34 -2.62 17.96 -1.64
N LEU A 35 -3.12 17.47 -2.79
CA LEU A 35 -2.43 17.57 -4.08
C LEU A 35 -2.21 19.02 -4.47
N VAL A 36 -3.22 19.88 -4.36
CA VAL A 36 -3.11 21.31 -4.66
C VAL A 36 -2.07 21.97 -3.74
N ILE A 37 -2.10 21.67 -2.44
CA ILE A 37 -1.13 22.21 -1.47
C ILE A 37 0.29 21.76 -1.83
N ILE A 38 0.49 20.46 -2.05
CA ILE A 38 1.83 19.89 -2.32
C ILE A 38 2.38 20.39 -3.64
N VAL A 39 1.56 20.44 -4.70
CA VAL A 39 1.98 20.98 -5.99
C VAL A 39 2.35 22.46 -5.88
N SER A 40 1.56 23.25 -5.14
CA SER A 40 1.84 24.67 -4.91
C SER A 40 3.17 24.87 -4.17
N LEU A 41 3.38 24.12 -3.08
CA LEU A 41 4.63 24.15 -2.33
C LEU A 41 5.83 23.70 -3.19
N ARG A 42 5.64 22.70 -4.03
CA ARG A 42 6.67 22.21 -4.94
C ARG A 42 7.04 23.25 -5.99
N ILE A 43 6.06 23.94 -6.58
CA ILE A 43 6.30 25.04 -7.54
C ILE A 43 7.10 26.16 -6.88
N VAL A 44 6.68 26.59 -5.67
CA VAL A 44 7.41 27.62 -4.92
C VAL A 44 8.85 27.18 -4.63
N TYR A 45 9.06 25.93 -4.23
CA TYR A 45 10.38 25.37 -3.98
C TYR A 45 11.26 25.37 -5.24
N LEU A 46 10.72 24.95 -6.39
CA LEU A 46 11.45 24.94 -7.66
C LEU A 46 11.87 26.35 -8.08
N ILE A 47 10.95 27.33 -7.97
CA ILE A 47 11.21 28.71 -8.33
C ILE A 47 12.27 29.30 -7.39
N LYS A 48 12.11 29.15 -6.07
CA LYS A 48 13.02 29.72 -5.07
C LYS A 48 14.45 29.18 -5.23
N ASN A 49 14.59 27.90 -5.51
CA ASN A 49 15.91 27.25 -5.62
C ASN A 49 16.45 27.20 -7.06
N LYS A 50 15.76 27.82 -8.03
CA LYS A 50 16.13 27.84 -9.45
C LYS A 50 16.38 26.43 -10.03
N ILE A 51 15.62 25.43 -9.57
CA ILE A 51 15.75 24.03 -10.01
C ILE A 51 14.96 23.87 -11.31
N LYS A 52 15.59 23.22 -12.31
CA LYS A 52 14.91 22.92 -13.58
C LYS A 52 13.76 21.92 -13.36
N PHE A 53 12.59 22.28 -13.88
CA PHE A 53 11.45 21.38 -13.92
C PHE A 53 11.72 20.20 -14.87
N ILE A 54 11.66 18.99 -14.35
CA ILE A 54 11.81 17.76 -15.13
C ILE A 54 10.55 16.94 -14.95
N PHE A 55 9.67 16.97 -15.95
CA PHE A 55 8.31 16.43 -15.92
C PHE A 55 8.22 15.01 -15.33
N TYR A 56 9.03 14.06 -15.80
CA TYR A 56 8.95 12.68 -15.33
C TYR A 56 9.30 12.53 -13.84
N LYS A 57 10.24 13.34 -13.31
CA LYS A 57 10.60 13.30 -11.88
C LYS A 57 9.47 13.82 -11.00
N GLU A 58 8.82 14.88 -11.45
CA GLU A 58 7.68 15.45 -10.73
C GLU A 58 6.48 14.48 -10.76
N MET A 59 6.25 13.78 -11.87
CA MET A 59 5.20 12.77 -11.97
C MET A 59 5.45 11.56 -11.05
N ILE A 60 6.70 11.08 -10.95
CA ILE A 60 7.04 9.98 -10.02
C ILE A 60 6.86 10.41 -8.57
N MET A 61 7.29 11.64 -8.23
CA MET A 61 7.11 12.19 -6.88
C MET A 61 5.64 12.35 -6.53
N LEU A 62 4.82 12.84 -7.47
CA LEU A 62 3.39 12.96 -7.32
C LEU A 62 2.72 11.59 -7.13
N GLY A 63 3.11 10.60 -7.93
CA GLY A 63 2.65 9.22 -7.81
C GLY A 63 2.96 8.62 -6.43
N PHE A 64 4.15 8.89 -5.90
CA PHE A 64 4.53 8.46 -4.54
C PHE A 64 3.63 9.09 -3.47
N ILE A 65 3.36 10.39 -3.57
CA ILE A 65 2.50 11.10 -2.63
C ILE A 65 1.08 10.54 -2.65
N ILE A 66 0.50 10.36 -3.85
CA ILE A 66 -0.84 9.76 -4.00
C ILE A 66 -0.86 8.34 -3.40
N TYR A 67 0.18 7.56 -3.65
CA TYR A 67 0.32 6.22 -3.09
C TYR A 67 0.35 6.25 -1.55
N VAL A 68 1.16 7.11 -0.93
CA VAL A 68 1.25 7.22 0.54
C VAL A 68 -0.10 7.62 1.15
N MET A 69 -0.82 8.53 0.51
CA MET A 69 -2.17 8.92 0.97
C MET A 69 -3.17 7.77 0.85
N ALA A 70 -3.13 7.02 -0.26
CA ALA A 70 -3.98 5.85 -0.44
C ALA A 70 -3.66 4.76 0.60
N LEU A 71 -2.38 4.50 0.86
CA LEU A 71 -1.92 3.58 1.89
C LEU A 71 -2.44 4.00 3.27
N PHE A 72 -2.28 5.28 3.63
CA PHE A 72 -2.78 5.83 4.90
C PHE A 72 -4.29 5.60 5.04
N ARG A 73 -5.07 5.85 4.00
CA ARG A 73 -6.53 5.63 4.02
C ARG A 73 -6.86 4.15 4.27
N VAL A 74 -6.26 3.24 3.51
CA VAL A 74 -6.52 1.81 3.64
C VAL A 74 -6.17 1.33 5.05
N VAL A 75 -5.00 1.73 5.55
CA VAL A 75 -4.54 1.37 6.89
C VAL A 75 -5.46 1.90 8.00
N THR A 76 -5.93 3.15 7.88
CA THR A 76 -6.69 3.81 8.96
C THR A 76 -8.17 3.42 8.97
N PHE A 77 -8.78 3.24 7.80
CA PHE A 77 -10.24 3.12 7.67
C PHE A 77 -10.71 1.76 7.14
N GLN A 78 -9.84 0.77 7.07
CA GLN A 78 -10.26 -0.58 6.73
C GLN A 78 -11.17 -1.14 7.83
N ASP A 79 -12.33 -1.69 7.43
CA ASP A 79 -13.23 -2.36 8.36
C ASP A 79 -12.54 -3.58 8.99
N VAL A 80 -12.54 -3.65 10.30
CA VAL A 80 -11.94 -4.74 11.07
C VAL A 80 -13.04 -5.73 11.45
N SER A 81 -12.89 -6.97 11.05
CA SER A 81 -13.59 -8.07 11.71
C SER A 81 -12.91 -8.30 13.07
N TRP A 82 -13.71 -8.36 14.14
CA TRP A 82 -13.24 -8.61 15.49
C TRP A 82 -12.35 -9.87 15.52
N SER A 83 -11.06 -9.70 15.76
CA SER A 83 -10.10 -10.77 15.96
C SER A 83 -9.16 -10.36 17.10
N SER A 84 -8.58 -11.31 17.79
CA SER A 84 -7.49 -11.06 18.74
C SER A 84 -6.22 -10.72 17.99
N SER A 85 -5.34 -9.92 18.61
CA SER A 85 -4.01 -9.66 18.03
C SER A 85 -3.24 -10.96 17.83
N ASN A 86 -2.57 -11.05 16.69
CA ASN A 86 -1.76 -12.20 16.30
C ASN A 86 -0.27 -11.88 16.48
N PHE A 87 0.40 -12.63 17.35
CA PHE A 87 1.84 -12.54 17.58
C PHE A 87 2.60 -13.78 17.09
N ILE A 88 1.89 -14.77 16.52
CA ILE A 88 2.49 -16.02 16.05
C ILE A 88 2.65 -15.92 14.53
N PRO A 89 3.90 -15.92 14.01
CA PRO A 89 4.14 -15.85 12.58
C PRO A 89 3.45 -17.00 11.82
N PHE A 90 2.86 -16.65 10.68
CA PHE A 90 2.18 -17.53 9.72
C PHE A 90 0.83 -18.10 10.19
N GLU A 91 0.34 -17.77 11.39
CA GLU A 91 -0.94 -18.30 11.89
C GLU A 91 -2.12 -17.77 11.08
N GLU A 92 -2.22 -16.46 10.93
CA GLU A 92 -3.30 -15.81 10.15
C GLU A 92 -3.16 -16.08 8.65
N MET A 93 -1.94 -16.12 8.13
CA MET A 93 -1.66 -16.40 6.72
C MET A 93 -2.17 -17.78 6.29
N PHE A 94 -2.01 -18.81 7.13
CA PHE A 94 -2.46 -20.18 6.85
C PHE A 94 -3.92 -20.42 7.23
N ARG A 95 -4.57 -19.52 7.97
CA ARG A 95 -6.00 -19.58 8.29
C ARG A 95 -6.88 -19.48 7.03
N TYR A 96 -6.43 -18.75 6.03
CA TYR A 96 -7.23 -18.53 4.82
C TYR A 96 -7.00 -19.62 3.79
N GLU A 97 -8.08 -20.30 3.41
CA GLU A 97 -8.04 -21.28 2.34
C GLU A 97 -7.64 -20.65 1.02
N PHE A 98 -6.65 -21.25 0.36
CA PHE A 98 -6.13 -20.77 -0.92
C PHE A 98 -7.23 -20.61 -1.98
N GLY A 99 -7.21 -19.50 -2.70
CA GLY A 99 -8.19 -19.21 -3.74
C GLY A 99 -9.50 -18.58 -3.24
N THR A 100 -9.67 -18.40 -1.92
CA THR A 100 -10.83 -17.70 -1.35
C THR A 100 -10.69 -16.17 -1.47
N LYS A 101 -11.83 -15.47 -1.38
CA LYS A 101 -11.86 -14.00 -1.35
C LYS A 101 -11.05 -13.42 -0.19
N LEU A 102 -11.10 -14.08 0.96
CA LEU A 102 -10.39 -13.66 2.17
C LEU A 102 -8.88 -13.82 1.99
N PHE A 103 -8.43 -14.93 1.40
CA PHE A 103 -7.02 -15.13 1.05
C PHE A 103 -6.50 -14.00 0.16
N TYR A 104 -7.20 -13.68 -0.94
CA TYR A 104 -6.78 -12.60 -1.83
C TYR A 104 -6.80 -11.23 -1.15
N LYS A 105 -7.78 -10.96 -0.28
CA LYS A 105 -7.88 -9.69 0.43
C LYS A 105 -6.74 -9.53 1.45
N ASN A 106 -6.56 -10.50 2.31
CA ASN A 106 -5.69 -10.36 3.49
C ASN A 106 -4.24 -10.76 3.19
N VAL A 107 -3.99 -11.79 2.39
CA VAL A 107 -2.62 -12.22 2.09
C VAL A 107 -2.06 -11.48 0.87
N VAL A 108 -2.73 -11.61 -0.29
CA VAL A 108 -2.24 -11.00 -1.53
C VAL A 108 -2.40 -9.48 -1.49
N GLY A 109 -3.46 -8.96 -0.88
CA GLY A 109 -3.71 -7.53 -0.73
C GLY A 109 -2.63 -6.82 0.07
N ASN A 110 -2.28 -7.31 1.25
CA ASN A 110 -1.23 -6.74 2.10
C ASN A 110 0.12 -6.75 1.39
N MET A 111 0.48 -7.89 0.77
CA MET A 111 1.70 -7.98 -0.03
C MET A 111 1.72 -6.95 -1.18
N LEU A 112 0.65 -6.86 -1.97
CA LEU A 112 0.57 -5.96 -3.12
C LEU A 112 0.57 -4.48 -2.72
N MET A 113 0.05 -4.13 -1.54
CA MET A 113 0.09 -2.76 -1.05
C MET A 113 1.51 -2.22 -0.91
N PHE A 114 2.49 -3.05 -0.56
CA PHE A 114 3.86 -2.62 -0.35
C PHE A 114 4.78 -2.75 -1.57
N VAL A 115 4.30 -3.33 -2.67
CA VAL A 115 5.05 -3.35 -3.94
C VAL A 115 5.40 -1.93 -4.43
N PRO A 116 4.46 -0.96 -4.50
CA PRO A 116 4.82 0.40 -4.87
C PRO A 116 5.79 1.06 -3.89
N TYR A 117 5.69 0.76 -2.58
CA TYR A 117 6.62 1.27 -1.58
C TYR A 117 8.06 0.87 -1.89
N GLY A 118 8.30 -0.43 -2.10
CA GLY A 118 9.62 -0.94 -2.43
C GLY A 118 10.20 -0.34 -3.70
N PHE A 119 9.38 -0.22 -4.74
CA PHE A 119 9.76 0.45 -5.99
C PHE A 119 10.17 1.92 -5.76
N PHE A 120 9.35 2.71 -5.09
CA PHE A 120 9.65 4.12 -4.85
C PHE A 120 10.88 4.32 -3.97
N ILE A 121 11.05 3.53 -2.92
CA ILE A 121 12.24 3.59 -2.06
C ILE A 121 13.50 3.26 -2.86
N ALA A 122 13.50 2.21 -3.67
CA ALA A 122 14.61 1.86 -4.53
C ALA A 122 14.96 2.98 -5.52
N TYR A 123 13.93 3.56 -6.14
CA TYR A 123 14.08 4.66 -7.09
C TYR A 123 14.67 5.92 -6.46
N PHE A 124 14.11 6.37 -5.32
CA PHE A 124 14.56 7.62 -4.67
C PHE A 124 15.94 7.49 -4.03
N LEU A 125 16.22 6.38 -3.37
CA LEU A 125 17.51 6.13 -2.75
C LEU A 125 18.58 5.68 -3.75
N LYS A 126 18.18 5.32 -4.97
CA LYS A 126 19.10 4.73 -6.00
C LYS A 126 19.94 3.60 -5.43
N THR A 127 19.35 2.83 -4.53
CA THR A 127 20.07 1.80 -3.80
C THR A 127 20.05 0.48 -4.57
N LYS A 128 21.21 -0.21 -4.55
CA LYS A 128 21.33 -1.60 -5.00
C LYS A 128 21.37 -2.57 -3.81
N LYS A 129 21.03 -2.10 -2.60
CA LYS A 129 21.11 -2.87 -1.38
C LYS A 129 19.72 -3.31 -0.91
N PRO A 130 19.30 -4.56 -1.14
CA PRO A 130 17.96 -5.04 -0.76
C PRO A 130 17.71 -4.98 0.75
N TRP A 131 18.74 -5.14 1.57
CA TRP A 131 18.63 -5.05 3.02
C TRP A 131 18.14 -3.67 3.51
N LEU A 132 18.46 -2.59 2.78
CA LEU A 132 18.00 -1.25 3.13
C LEU A 132 16.48 -1.12 2.87
N VAL A 133 15.99 -1.66 1.77
CA VAL A 133 14.56 -1.70 1.47
C VAL A 133 13.83 -2.58 2.49
N LEU A 134 14.40 -3.74 2.83
CA LEU A 134 13.88 -4.60 3.90
C LEU A 134 13.78 -3.84 5.22
N LEU A 135 14.83 -3.17 5.65
CA LEU A 135 14.85 -2.40 6.91
C LEU A 135 13.78 -1.31 6.91
N LEU A 136 13.72 -0.48 5.85
CA LEU A 136 12.75 0.62 5.76
C LEU A 136 11.31 0.11 5.68
N THR A 137 11.06 -0.96 4.93
CA THR A 137 9.73 -1.59 4.86
C THR A 137 9.31 -2.14 6.22
N THR A 138 10.24 -2.81 6.93
CA THR A 138 9.98 -3.32 8.27
C THR A 138 9.62 -2.20 9.24
N LEU A 139 10.39 -1.10 9.24
CA LEU A 139 10.11 0.05 10.11
C LEU A 139 8.74 0.66 9.82
N VAL A 140 8.39 0.88 8.56
CA VAL A 140 7.09 1.43 8.19
C VAL A 140 5.97 0.46 8.54
N SER A 141 6.13 -0.84 8.27
CA SER A 141 5.12 -1.84 8.58
C SER A 141 4.86 -1.94 10.09
N ILE A 142 5.91 -1.98 10.92
CA ILE A 142 5.77 -1.95 12.38
C ILE A 142 5.06 -0.68 12.84
N THR A 143 5.40 0.48 12.27
CA THR A 143 4.74 1.75 12.61
C THR A 143 3.25 1.69 12.29
N ILE A 144 2.86 1.07 11.17
CA ILE A 144 1.47 0.87 10.79
C ILE A 144 0.76 -0.01 11.81
N GLU A 145 1.33 -1.17 12.16
CA GLU A 145 0.73 -2.10 13.12
C GLU A 145 0.56 -1.47 14.51
N ILE A 146 1.57 -0.72 14.98
CA ILE A 146 1.47 0.02 16.24
C ILE A 146 0.36 1.08 16.15
N THR A 147 0.27 1.81 15.04
CA THR A 147 -0.78 2.81 14.83
C THR A 147 -2.17 2.16 14.84
N GLN A 148 -2.32 1.03 14.18
CA GLN A 148 -3.56 0.26 14.18
C GLN A 148 -3.95 -0.18 15.59
N LEU A 149 -3.00 -0.68 16.38
CA LEU A 149 -3.22 -1.03 17.77
C LEU A 149 -3.68 0.17 18.61
N LEU A 150 -3.07 1.35 18.42
CA LEU A 150 -3.44 2.58 19.13
C LEU A 150 -4.84 3.10 18.81
N ILE A 151 -5.35 2.84 17.60
CA ILE A 151 -6.71 3.22 17.18
C ILE A 151 -7.76 2.12 17.47
N GLY A 152 -7.41 1.13 18.30
CA GLY A 152 -8.33 0.06 18.71
C GLY A 152 -8.49 -1.06 17.70
N ARG A 153 -7.54 -1.22 16.77
CA ARG A 153 -7.47 -2.36 15.84
C ARG A 153 -6.53 -3.43 16.40
N VAL A 154 -6.49 -4.58 15.72
CA VAL A 154 -5.61 -5.69 16.10
C VAL A 154 -4.24 -5.56 15.47
N PHE A 155 -3.21 -5.96 16.22
CA PHE A 155 -1.85 -6.10 15.73
C PHE A 155 -1.68 -7.48 15.07
N ASP A 156 -1.06 -7.53 13.90
CA ASP A 156 -0.81 -8.78 13.18
C ASP A 156 0.63 -8.85 12.64
N VAL A 157 1.39 -9.84 13.16
CA VAL A 157 2.77 -10.05 12.71
C VAL A 157 2.84 -10.57 11.27
N ASP A 158 1.81 -11.25 10.79
CA ASP A 158 1.77 -11.74 9.41
C ASP A 158 1.64 -10.61 8.41
N ASP A 159 0.93 -9.53 8.76
CA ASP A 159 0.87 -8.32 7.93
C ASP A 159 2.26 -7.70 7.76
N ILE A 160 3.08 -7.69 8.82
CA ILE A 160 4.47 -7.21 8.73
C ILE A 160 5.28 -8.08 7.73
N ILE A 161 5.15 -9.39 7.81
CA ILE A 161 5.86 -10.32 6.92
C ILE A 161 5.43 -10.11 5.47
N LEU A 162 4.13 -10.02 5.21
CA LEU A 162 3.56 -9.80 3.88
C LEU A 162 3.98 -8.46 3.27
N ASN A 163 4.00 -7.41 4.09
CA ASN A 163 4.44 -6.08 3.69
C ASN A 163 5.93 -6.07 3.31
N ILE A 164 6.78 -6.79 4.07
CA ILE A 164 8.20 -6.95 3.75
C ILE A 164 8.37 -7.68 2.41
N VAL A 165 7.65 -8.78 2.19
CA VAL A 165 7.70 -9.51 0.92
C VAL A 165 7.28 -8.60 -0.23
N GLY A 166 6.20 -7.84 -0.07
CA GLY A 166 5.73 -6.86 -1.05
C GLY A 166 6.79 -5.79 -1.37
N GLY A 167 7.41 -5.22 -0.32
CA GLY A 167 8.49 -4.24 -0.49
C GLY A 167 9.70 -4.79 -1.24
N LEU A 168 10.11 -6.03 -0.95
CA LEU A 168 11.20 -6.68 -1.67
C LEU A 168 10.83 -6.99 -3.13
N LEU A 169 9.59 -7.40 -3.41
CA LEU A 169 9.11 -7.56 -4.79
C LEU A 169 9.14 -6.23 -5.55
N GLY A 170 8.71 -5.15 -4.92
CA GLY A 170 8.77 -3.81 -5.52
C GLY A 170 10.19 -3.31 -5.78
N TYR A 171 11.16 -3.72 -4.97
CA TYR A 171 12.58 -3.40 -5.18
C TYR A 171 13.15 -4.05 -6.45
N VAL A 172 12.68 -5.25 -6.81
CA VAL A 172 13.16 -6.01 -7.98
C VAL A 172 12.58 -5.48 -9.30
N LEU A 173 11.44 -4.78 -9.26
CA LEU A 173 10.78 -4.17 -10.41
C LEU A 173 11.52 -2.92 -10.91
#